data_a54bb29212f8fa7b59a07493d21a050b
#
_entry.id   a54bb29212f8fa7b59a07493d21a050b
#
_cell.length_a   1.000
_cell.length_b   1.000
_cell.length_c   1.000
_cell.angle_alpha   90.00
_cell.angle_beta   90.00
_cell.angle_gamma   90.00
#
_symmetry.space_group_name_H-M   'P 1'
#
loop_
_entity.id
_entity.type
_entity.pdbx_description
1 polymer ?
#
loop_
_entity_poly.entity_id
_entity_poly.type
_entity_poly.pdbx_seq_one_letter_code
_entity_poly.pdbx_strand_id
1 'polypeptide(L)'
;RLGGHIVQGHVDGIAEVVAISADSQWTRMDISIPKELMKYVVAQGSICVEGVSLTVGELNDPADQISVWLIPETLSNTNLSQKQVGAALNIEVDVLAKYVERLIARGQDGK
;
A
#
# COMPACT_ATOMS: atom_id res chain seq x y z
N ARG A 1 9.09 -11.84 9.69
CA ARG A 1 8.29 -11.42 8.56
C ARG A 1 9.19 -11.07 7.38
N LEU A 2 9.00 -11.80 6.35
CA LEU A 2 9.94 -11.75 5.24
C LEU A 2 9.32 -11.23 3.96
N GLY A 3 8.31 -10.44 4.08
CA GLY A 3 7.53 -10.01 2.95
C GLY A 3 8.21 -9.02 2.02
N GLY A 4 9.41 -8.67 2.29
CA GLY A 4 10.11 -7.80 1.39
C GLY A 4 9.92 -6.32 1.64
N HIS A 5 9.26 -5.95 2.70
CA HIS A 5 9.09 -4.54 3.04
C HIS A 5 9.82 -4.24 4.33
N ILE A 6 10.66 -3.21 4.32
CA ILE A 6 11.30 -2.72 5.51
C ILE A 6 10.40 -1.66 6.11
N VAL A 7 9.74 -2.01 7.21
CA VAL A 7 8.84 -1.09 7.89
C VAL A 7 9.65 -0.28 8.89
N GLN A 8 9.67 1.02 8.70
CA GLN A 8 10.47 1.91 9.54
C GLN A 8 9.65 2.68 10.56
N GLY A 9 8.33 2.49 10.55
CA GLY A 9 7.48 3.20 11.48
C GLY A 9 7.22 4.65 11.11
N HIS A 10 7.58 5.06 9.94
CA HIS A 10 7.35 6.43 9.47
C HIS A 10 6.16 6.46 8.52
N VAL A 11 5.12 7.16 8.92
CA VAL A 11 3.94 7.31 8.07
C VAL A 11 4.28 8.28 6.95
N ASP A 12 4.13 7.82 5.71
CA ASP A 12 4.36 8.68 4.54
C ASP A 12 3.13 9.45 4.14
N GLY A 13 1.95 8.94 4.45
CA GLY A 13 0.72 9.63 4.10
C GLY A 13 -0.48 8.90 4.63
N ILE A 14 -1.65 9.45 4.32
CA ILE A 14 -2.93 8.91 4.75
C ILE A 14 -3.69 8.47 3.50
N ALA A 15 -4.10 7.21 3.49
CA ALA A 15 -4.94 6.67 2.43
C ALA A 15 -6.36 6.56 2.95
N GLU A 16 -7.27 6.25 2.04
CA GLU A 16 -8.68 6.09 2.38
C GLU A 16 -9.20 4.80 1.80
N VAL A 17 -9.99 4.07 2.57
CA VAL A 17 -10.63 2.85 2.08
C VAL A 17 -11.74 3.25 1.12
N VAL A 18 -11.66 2.78 -0.12
CA VAL A 18 -12.63 3.12 -1.15
C VAL A 18 -13.67 2.03 -1.29
N ALA A 19 -13.27 0.76 -1.21
CA ALA A 19 -14.16 -0.37 -1.39
C ALA A 19 -13.63 -1.58 -0.66
N ILE A 20 -14.52 -2.42 -0.20
CA ILE A 20 -14.17 -3.67 0.46
C ILE A 20 -15.06 -4.74 -0.15
N SER A 21 -14.45 -5.83 -0.62
CA SER A 21 -15.16 -6.97 -1.18
C SER A 21 -14.68 -8.24 -0.51
N ALA A 22 -15.57 -8.93 0.16
CA ALA A 22 -15.25 -10.18 0.82
C ALA A 22 -15.49 -11.35 -0.12
N ASP A 23 -14.56 -12.27 -0.17
CA ASP A 23 -14.69 -13.54 -0.86
C ASP A 23 -14.55 -14.63 0.21
N SER A 24 -14.70 -15.88 -0.21
CA SER A 24 -14.70 -16.98 0.76
C SER A 24 -13.41 -17.07 1.56
N GLN A 25 -12.27 -16.74 0.96
CA GLN A 25 -10.97 -16.85 1.62
C GLN A 25 -10.19 -15.57 1.67
N TRP A 26 -10.64 -14.55 0.97
CA TRP A 26 -9.89 -13.30 0.81
C TRP A 26 -10.82 -12.14 0.99
N THR A 27 -10.27 -11.06 1.49
CA THR A 27 -10.95 -9.78 1.43
C THR A 27 -10.12 -8.86 0.58
N ARG A 28 -10.73 -8.31 -0.45
CA ARG A 28 -10.10 -7.30 -1.28
C ARG A 28 -10.45 -5.94 -0.73
N MET A 29 -9.44 -5.13 -0.52
CA MET A 29 -9.62 -3.76 -0.09
C MET A 29 -9.00 -2.84 -1.13
N ASP A 30 -9.80 -1.93 -1.67
CA ASP A 30 -9.32 -0.91 -2.57
C ASP A 30 -9.09 0.35 -1.77
N ILE A 31 -7.92 0.95 -1.91
CA ILE A 31 -7.57 2.14 -1.15
C ILE A 31 -7.07 3.22 -2.09
N SER A 32 -7.41 4.45 -1.74
CA SER A 32 -6.99 5.64 -2.46
C SER A 32 -5.69 6.11 -1.83
N ILE A 33 -4.66 6.28 -2.65
CA ILE A 33 -3.31 6.63 -2.22
C ILE A 33 -3.06 8.08 -2.59
N PRO A 34 -2.41 8.88 -1.75
CA PRO A 34 -2.01 10.22 -2.16
C PRO A 34 -1.23 10.17 -3.46
N LYS A 35 -1.57 11.05 -4.37
CA LYS A 35 -1.03 11.01 -5.72
C LYS A 35 0.49 11.02 -5.72
N GLU A 36 1.09 11.79 -4.84
CA GLU A 36 2.54 11.91 -4.80
C GLU A 36 3.23 10.64 -4.32
N LEU A 37 2.49 9.69 -3.75
CA LEU A 37 3.07 8.43 -3.30
C LEU A 37 2.88 7.30 -4.30
N MET A 38 2.02 7.49 -5.30
CA MET A 38 1.75 6.42 -6.27
C MET A 38 2.98 5.96 -7.02
N LYS A 39 3.94 6.85 -7.24
CA LYS A 39 5.16 6.49 -7.97
C LYS A 39 6.02 5.47 -7.23
N TYR A 40 5.80 5.29 -5.94
CA TYR A 40 6.55 4.32 -5.15
C TYR A 40 5.83 3.00 -5.01
N VAL A 41 4.64 2.88 -5.58
CA VAL A 41 3.82 1.68 -5.43
C VAL A 41 3.84 0.92 -6.75
N VAL A 42 4.17 -0.37 -6.68
CA VAL A 42 4.21 -1.21 -7.88
C VAL A 42 3.37 -2.46 -7.65
N ALA A 43 2.77 -2.96 -8.72
CA ALA A 43 2.02 -4.20 -8.66
C ALA A 43 2.95 -5.33 -8.22
N GLN A 44 2.47 -6.19 -7.35
CA GLN A 44 3.21 -7.30 -6.76
C GLN A 44 4.27 -6.84 -5.76
N GLY A 45 4.45 -5.53 -5.60
CA GLY A 45 5.34 -5.00 -4.57
C GLY A 45 4.65 -4.97 -3.22
N SER A 46 5.26 -4.31 -2.25
CA SER A 46 4.69 -4.25 -0.91
C SER A 46 4.41 -2.81 -0.49
N ILE A 47 3.45 -2.69 0.40
CA ILE A 47 3.10 -1.42 1.03
C ILE A 47 2.74 -1.72 2.47
N CYS A 48 3.08 -0.81 3.36
CA CYS A 48 2.73 -0.96 4.76
C CYS A 48 1.46 -0.14 5.04
N VAL A 49 0.42 -0.82 5.50
CA VAL A 49 -0.86 -0.20 5.82
C VAL A 49 -1.14 -0.47 7.28
N GLU A 50 -1.29 0.59 8.08
CA GLU A 50 -1.54 0.48 9.51
C GLU A 50 -0.51 -0.42 10.20
N GLY A 51 0.76 -0.31 9.77
CA GLY A 51 1.83 -1.10 10.34
C GLY A 51 1.94 -2.51 9.82
N VAL A 52 1.10 -2.90 8.87
CA VAL A 52 1.10 -4.26 8.32
C VAL A 52 1.62 -4.22 6.89
N SER A 53 2.62 -5.04 6.59
CA SER A 53 3.16 -5.13 5.24
C SER A 53 2.25 -6.00 4.39
N LEU A 54 1.76 -5.45 3.29
CA LEU A 54 0.81 -6.13 2.42
C LEU A 54 1.34 -6.10 0.98
N THR A 55 0.92 -7.08 0.20
CA THR A 55 1.26 -7.13 -1.22
C THR A 55 0.24 -6.33 -2.01
N VAL A 56 0.73 -5.48 -2.88
CA VAL A 56 -0.11 -4.70 -3.78
C VAL A 56 -0.61 -5.63 -4.89
N GLY A 57 -1.92 -5.66 -5.08
CA GLY A 57 -2.51 -6.45 -6.17
C GLY A 57 -2.54 -5.65 -7.45
N GLU A 58 -3.59 -4.89 -7.64
CA GLU A 58 -3.79 -4.13 -8.86
C GLU A 58 -3.54 -2.65 -8.63
N LEU A 59 -3.09 -1.98 -9.67
CA LEU A 59 -2.93 -0.53 -9.66
C LEU A 59 -3.96 0.09 -10.58
N ASN A 60 -4.53 1.19 -10.14
CA ASN A 60 -5.38 2.02 -10.97
C ASN A 60 -4.78 3.42 -10.95
N ASP A 61 -3.79 3.65 -11.80
CA ASP A 61 -3.06 4.91 -11.80
C ASP A 61 -3.95 6.12 -12.05
N PRO A 62 -4.88 6.08 -13.02
CA PRO A 62 -5.73 7.26 -13.24
C PRO A 62 -6.53 7.66 -12.02
N ALA A 63 -6.88 6.71 -11.14
CA ALA A 63 -7.67 7.00 -9.95
C ALA A 63 -6.82 7.11 -8.70
N ASP A 64 -5.50 6.89 -8.80
CA ASP A 64 -4.59 6.86 -7.65
C ASP A 64 -5.07 5.84 -6.62
N GLN A 65 -5.45 4.67 -7.07
CA GLN A 65 -5.96 3.60 -6.22
C GLN A 65 -5.16 2.33 -6.40
N ILE A 66 -5.13 1.54 -5.35
CA ILE A 66 -4.53 0.20 -5.41
C ILE A 66 -5.48 -0.76 -4.72
N SER A 67 -5.31 -2.05 -5.01
CA SER A 67 -6.00 -3.09 -4.27
C SER A 67 -4.97 -3.87 -3.45
N VAL A 68 -5.41 -4.32 -2.27
CA VAL A 68 -4.65 -5.26 -1.44
C VAL A 68 -5.57 -6.40 -1.09
N TRP A 69 -4.99 -7.60 -0.93
CA TRP A 69 -5.76 -8.79 -0.59
C TRP A 69 -5.40 -9.21 0.82
N LEU A 70 -6.42 -9.39 1.64
CA LEU A 70 -6.24 -9.71 3.05
C LEU A 70 -6.73 -11.12 3.30
N ILE A 71 -5.87 -11.95 3.88
CA ILE A 71 -6.26 -13.29 4.27
C ILE A 71 -6.91 -13.22 5.66
N PRO A 72 -7.71 -14.22 6.02
CA PRO A 72 -8.40 -14.19 7.32
C PRO A 72 -7.47 -14.01 8.51
N GLU A 73 -6.29 -14.59 8.43
CA GLU A 73 -5.31 -14.47 9.50
C GLU A 73 -4.88 -13.02 9.72
N THR A 74 -4.64 -12.30 8.63
CA THR A 74 -4.29 -10.90 8.71
C THR A 74 -5.43 -10.11 9.32
N LEU A 75 -6.66 -10.40 8.90
CA LEU A 75 -7.83 -9.69 9.42
C LEU A 75 -8.02 -9.92 10.91
N SER A 76 -7.78 -11.15 11.37
CA SER A 76 -8.01 -11.45 12.79
C SER A 76 -6.91 -10.92 13.69
N ASN A 77 -5.72 -10.69 13.16
CA ASN A 77 -4.57 -10.27 13.96
C ASN A 77 -4.21 -8.81 13.83
N THR A 78 -5.01 -8.05 13.11
CA THR A 78 -4.73 -6.62 12.90
C THR A 78 -6.03 -5.85 13.05
N ASN A 79 -5.91 -4.52 13.07
CA ASN A 79 -7.10 -3.69 13.14
C ASN A 79 -7.75 -3.44 11.77
N LEU A 80 -7.22 -4.08 10.72
CA LEU A 80 -7.74 -3.85 9.38
C LEU A 80 -9.17 -4.38 9.23
N SER A 81 -9.53 -5.41 9.99
CA SER A 81 -10.89 -5.95 9.94
C SER A 81 -11.94 -4.96 10.44
N GLN A 82 -11.53 -3.96 11.18
CA GLN A 82 -12.45 -2.96 11.73
C GLN A 82 -12.61 -1.75 10.84
N LYS A 83 -11.83 -1.66 9.77
CA LYS A 83 -11.90 -0.52 8.88
C LYS A 83 -13.08 -0.66 7.94
N GLN A 84 -13.71 0.46 7.65
CA GLN A 84 -14.87 0.51 6.76
C GLN A 84 -14.56 1.48 5.64
N VAL A 85 -15.40 1.44 4.60
CA VAL A 85 -15.29 2.38 3.50
C VAL A 85 -15.32 3.80 4.05
N GLY A 86 -14.39 4.62 3.61
CA GLY A 86 -14.21 5.98 4.12
C GLY A 86 -13.20 6.09 5.24
N ALA A 87 -12.74 4.98 5.79
CA ALA A 87 -11.79 5.03 6.90
C ALA A 87 -10.42 5.49 6.41
N ALA A 88 -9.72 6.21 7.27
CA ALA A 88 -8.35 6.64 7.00
C ALA A 88 -7.38 5.54 7.39
N LEU A 89 -6.31 5.41 6.61
CA LEU A 89 -5.28 4.42 6.84
C LEU A 89 -3.92 5.10 6.76
N ASN A 90 -3.10 4.85 7.77
CA ASN A 90 -1.71 5.30 7.71
C ASN A 90 -0.94 4.38 6.78
N ILE A 91 -0.21 4.95 5.82
CA ILE A 91 0.56 4.15 4.89
C ILE A 91 2.03 4.55 4.91
N GLU A 92 2.85 3.58 4.62
CA GLU A 92 4.29 3.76 4.46
C GLU A 92 4.70 2.99 3.21
N VAL A 93 5.32 3.69 2.26
CA VAL A 93 5.79 3.02 1.05
C VAL A 93 7.16 2.42 1.30
N ASP A 94 7.52 1.45 0.46
CA ASP A 94 8.78 0.74 0.60
C ASP A 94 9.95 1.72 0.45
N VAL A 95 10.83 1.74 1.43
CA VAL A 95 11.99 2.64 1.39
C VAL A 95 12.88 2.34 0.19
N LEU A 96 12.93 1.09 -0.23
CA LEU A 96 13.71 0.72 -1.42
C LEU A 96 13.11 1.32 -2.67
N ALA A 97 11.77 1.41 -2.74
CA ALA A 97 11.11 2.04 -3.88
C ALA A 97 11.45 3.52 -3.95
N LYS A 98 11.49 4.19 -2.80
CA LYS A 98 11.91 5.59 -2.76
C LYS A 98 13.33 5.76 -3.26
N TYR A 99 14.20 4.87 -2.86
CA TYR A 99 15.59 4.95 -3.23
C TYR A 99 15.77 4.77 -4.73
N VAL A 100 15.10 3.79 -5.30
CA VAL A 100 15.16 3.54 -6.74
C VAL A 100 14.62 4.73 -7.51
N GLU A 101 13.49 5.28 -7.07
CA GLU A 101 12.90 6.44 -7.73
C GLU A 101 13.88 7.62 -7.74
N ARG A 102 14.56 7.83 -6.62
CA ARG A 102 15.52 8.91 -6.54
C ARG A 102 16.70 8.71 -7.49
N LEU A 103 17.17 7.48 -7.62
CA LEU A 103 18.26 7.18 -8.54
C LEU A 103 17.87 7.42 -9.99
N ILE A 104 16.65 7.03 -10.35
CA ILE A 104 16.15 7.24 -11.70
C ILE A 104 16.02 8.74 -11.99
N ALA A 105 15.48 9.50 -11.05
CA ALA A 105 15.31 10.93 -11.23
C ALA A 105 16.66 11.62 -11.38
N ARG A 106 17.64 11.24 -10.59
CA ARG A 106 18.99 11.81 -10.70
C ARG A 106 19.63 11.47 -12.03
N GLY A 107 19.43 10.24 -12.50
CA GLY A 107 19.97 9.85 -13.79
C GLY A 107 19.38 10.68 -14.93
N GLN A 108 18.10 11.00 -14.85
CA GLN A 108 17.46 11.83 -15.84
C GLN A 108 17.93 13.28 -15.76
N ASP A 109 18.10 13.78 -14.55
CA ASP A 109 18.52 15.16 -14.35
C ASP A 109 20.00 15.37 -14.67
N GLY A 110 20.79 14.32 -14.60
CA GLY A 110 22.22 14.41 -14.83
C GLY A 110 22.65 14.46 -16.27
N LYS A 111 21.73 14.56 -17.18
CA LYS A 111 22.04 14.56 -18.60
C LYS A 111 22.44 15.92 -19.13
#